data_9369945a03712c1af8c151629cf60b16
#
_entry.id   9369945a03712c1af8c151629cf60b16
#
_cell.length_a   1.000
_cell.length_b   1.000
_cell.length_c   1.000
_cell.angle_alpha   90.00
_cell.angle_beta   90.00
_cell.angle_gamma   90.00
#
_symmetry.space_group_name_H-M   'P 1'
#
loop_
_entity.id
_entity.type
_entity.pdbx_description
1 polymer ?
#
loop_
_entity_poly.entity_id
_entity_poly.type
_entity_poly.pdbx_seq_one_letter_code
_entity_poly.pdbx_strand_id
1 'polypeptide(L)'
;MKKFIAMLLCLVLVCSMAACAAGTVPAPAEDKETPAQTSPEGEKQDAPAEEAPASAETEAADPFGKYDTPVTLTAVRYLQDGIEFKEGESLENNVWSHAYEDQLGITLQYAWTTPLAQYAQKLNVSIASDDLPDLMWVDAAQLKRMVEDDMLADLTDVYANYAAEFTNKVLTDDGGSAMEAATFGGKLYGLPHIQSGYGSTEVLWVRADWLEKLGLDTPKTMEDVLNAARAFATQDPDGNGVDDTYGIGINKGLLASNNLPYAVLDGFFNAYHAYPTIWVETADGLAYGGVQPEMKNALAELQSLYAEGAIDPEFGVKDAVKVSEDANSGKVGMFYGYFWNCASGWLQDGKVNDPSIDWVAVPISSIDSKPASAMAPFATTYYTVVSKDCEHPEAAVKMYNLVLEKMFGATAEPEVYNATPDNIAVFNYAYSYGEPPLKNLDAQKAVCAALESGDASTLNAEQMNYYTIEAALTHKREHIYHAAMLDPHTAAELSIPDIIALCDEMIESNAGWIGNYE
;
A
#
# COMPACT_ATOMS: atom_id res chain seq x y z
N MET A 1 31.39 40.93 8.80
CA MET A 1 31.50 39.50 9.15
C MET A 1 30.70 38.57 8.23
N LYS A 2 29.43 38.83 7.83
CA LYS A 2 28.65 37.93 6.94
C LYS A 2 29.22 37.76 5.50
N LYS A 3 29.96 38.70 4.96
CA LYS A 3 30.57 38.61 3.61
C LYS A 3 31.88 37.85 3.58
N PHE A 4 32.57 37.68 4.72
CA PHE A 4 33.80 36.91 4.81
C PHE A 4 33.55 35.39 4.96
N ILE A 5 32.41 35.00 5.56
CA ILE A 5 32.04 33.58 5.72
C ILE A 5 31.59 32.99 4.39
N ALA A 6 30.90 33.77 3.54
CA ALA A 6 30.47 33.30 2.21
C ALA A 6 31.67 33.08 1.26
N MET A 7 32.75 33.81 1.42
CA MET A 7 33.96 33.66 0.58
C MET A 7 34.85 32.47 1.00
N LEU A 8 34.78 32.05 2.27
CA LEU A 8 35.49 30.88 2.76
C LEU A 8 34.75 29.56 2.37
N LEU A 9 33.43 29.55 2.27
CA LEU A 9 32.66 28.40 1.80
C LEU A 9 32.81 28.12 0.30
N CYS A 10 33.06 29.15 -0.52
CA CYS A 10 33.30 28.97 -1.95
C CYS A 10 34.72 28.43 -2.25
N LEU A 11 35.68 28.63 -1.35
CA LEU A 11 37.05 28.15 -1.57
C LEU A 11 37.23 26.67 -1.24
N VAL A 12 36.37 26.08 -0.41
CA VAL A 12 36.41 24.65 -0.05
C VAL A 12 35.76 23.78 -1.14
N LEU A 13 34.83 24.34 -1.94
CA LEU A 13 34.14 23.62 -3.03
C LEU A 13 34.97 23.54 -4.34
N VAL A 14 36.02 24.31 -4.49
CA VAL A 14 36.85 24.32 -5.72
C VAL A 14 38.05 23.37 -5.65
N CYS A 15 38.43 22.88 -4.46
CA CYS A 15 39.57 21.98 -4.29
C CYS A 15 39.27 20.48 -4.38
N SER A 16 38.03 20.06 -4.62
CA SER A 16 37.64 18.64 -4.68
C SER A 16 37.38 18.08 -6.08
N MET A 17 37.73 18.80 -7.15
CA MET A 17 37.50 18.33 -8.55
C MET A 17 38.80 18.23 -9.39
N ALA A 18 39.93 17.82 -8.79
CA ALA A 18 41.15 17.62 -9.55
C ALA A 18 41.93 16.39 -9.06
N ALA A 19 41.39 15.20 -9.25
CA ALA A 19 42.17 13.95 -9.23
C ALA A 19 41.34 12.79 -9.79
N CYS A 20 41.29 12.62 -11.10
CA CYS A 20 41.06 11.34 -11.80
C CYS A 20 41.36 11.53 -13.29
N ALA A 21 42.58 11.25 -13.68
CA ALA A 21 42.93 10.95 -15.06
C ALA A 21 44.05 9.93 -15.10
N ALA A 22 43.85 8.91 -15.95
CA ALA A 22 44.79 7.94 -16.48
C ALA A 22 45.03 6.64 -15.71
N GLY A 23 44.50 5.58 -16.27
CA GLY A 23 44.83 4.18 -16.02
C GLY A 23 44.19 3.29 -17.08
N THR A 24 44.99 2.90 -18.06
CA THR A 24 44.71 2.15 -19.30
C THR A 24 44.19 0.74 -19.05
N VAL A 25 43.21 0.38 -19.88
CA VAL A 25 42.64 -0.98 -20.06
C VAL A 25 43.58 -1.84 -20.92
N PRO A 26 43.74 -3.13 -20.67
CA PRO A 26 44.10 -4.11 -21.70
C PRO A 26 42.92 -5.03 -22.01
N ALA A 27 42.72 -5.26 -23.29
CA ALA A 27 41.71 -6.10 -23.91
C ALA A 27 42.04 -7.62 -23.83
N PRO A 28 41.09 -8.49 -24.20
CA PRO A 28 41.06 -9.93 -23.84
C PRO A 28 41.88 -10.80 -24.82
N ALA A 29 42.31 -11.95 -24.32
CA ALA A 29 42.91 -13.01 -25.15
C ALA A 29 42.00 -14.26 -25.18
N GLU A 30 41.92 -14.79 -26.39
CA GLU A 30 41.10 -15.88 -26.87
C GLU A 30 41.48 -17.28 -26.35
N ASP A 31 40.45 -18.11 -26.37
CA ASP A 31 40.34 -19.58 -26.54
C ASP A 31 41.59 -20.46 -26.53
N LYS A 32 41.48 -21.57 -25.82
CA LYS A 32 41.81 -22.89 -26.35
C LYS A 32 41.08 -24.06 -25.66
N GLU A 33 40.58 -24.91 -26.51
CA GLU A 33 39.80 -26.13 -26.35
C GLU A 33 40.41 -27.24 -25.48
N THR A 34 39.51 -28.04 -24.98
CA THR A 34 39.45 -29.42 -24.46
C THR A 34 40.55 -30.41 -24.98
N PRO A 35 40.90 -31.48 -24.24
CA PRO A 35 40.12 -32.72 -24.42
C PRO A 35 39.82 -33.54 -23.13
N ALA A 36 38.75 -34.33 -23.29
CA ALA A 36 38.27 -35.35 -22.42
C ALA A 36 39.28 -36.49 -22.19
N GLN A 37 39.29 -37.03 -20.97
CA GLN A 37 39.78 -38.41 -20.78
C GLN A 37 38.98 -39.17 -19.70
N THR A 38 38.52 -40.28 -20.16
CA THR A 38 37.88 -41.46 -19.67
C THR A 38 38.24 -41.96 -18.26
N SER A 39 37.18 -42.51 -17.64
CA SER A 39 37.22 -43.37 -16.44
C SER A 39 38.07 -44.65 -16.64
N PRO A 40 38.43 -45.27 -15.54
CA PRO A 40 38.13 -46.70 -15.40
C PRO A 40 37.44 -47.08 -14.07
N GLU A 41 36.58 -48.07 -14.21
CA GLU A 41 35.96 -48.89 -13.15
C GLU A 41 36.98 -49.50 -12.22
N GLY A 42 36.59 -49.65 -10.95
CA GLY A 42 37.33 -50.40 -9.94
C GLY A 42 36.45 -50.75 -8.73
N GLU A 43 36.02 -51.99 -8.77
CA GLU A 43 35.64 -52.93 -7.73
C GLU A 43 35.05 -52.46 -6.38
N LYS A 44 33.90 -53.08 -6.10
CA LYS A 44 33.19 -53.16 -4.82
C LYS A 44 34.03 -53.85 -3.75
N GLN A 45 34.09 -53.27 -2.57
CA GLN A 45 34.37 -54.01 -1.34
C GLN A 45 33.28 -53.67 -0.31
N ASP A 46 32.53 -54.71 0.09
CA ASP A 46 31.54 -54.68 1.16
C ASP A 46 32.22 -54.41 2.50
N ALA A 47 31.72 -53.45 3.26
CA ALA A 47 31.95 -53.32 4.69
C ALA A 47 30.59 -53.18 5.42
N PRO A 48 30.43 -53.66 6.66
CA PRO A 48 29.15 -53.93 7.28
C PRO A 48 28.39 -52.62 7.59
N ALA A 49 27.08 -52.68 7.43
CA ALA A 49 26.16 -51.60 7.81
C ALA A 49 26.24 -51.35 9.32
N GLU A 50 26.72 -50.18 9.66
CA GLU A 50 26.52 -49.56 10.97
C GLU A 50 25.11 -48.97 10.98
N GLU A 51 24.26 -49.41 11.88
CA GLU A 51 22.91 -48.88 12.07
C GLU A 51 23.02 -47.39 12.37
N ALA A 52 22.50 -46.56 11.47
CA ALA A 52 22.29 -45.15 11.72
C ALA A 52 21.33 -44.98 12.91
N PRO A 53 21.61 -44.08 13.86
CA PRO A 53 20.67 -43.79 14.93
C PRO A 53 19.35 -43.30 14.30
N ALA A 54 18.25 -43.88 14.81
CA ALA A 54 16.90 -43.49 14.44
C ALA A 54 16.80 -41.95 14.45
N SER A 55 16.42 -41.40 13.32
CA SER A 55 16.04 -40.00 13.24
C SER A 55 14.96 -39.76 14.29
N ALA A 56 15.28 -38.96 15.30
CA ALA A 56 14.25 -38.37 16.15
C ALA A 56 13.22 -37.74 15.19
N GLU A 57 11.99 -38.21 15.25
CA GLU A 57 10.86 -37.47 14.65
C GLU A 57 10.90 -36.10 15.31
N THR A 58 11.37 -35.11 14.58
CA THR A 58 11.20 -33.72 14.97
C THR A 58 9.69 -33.48 14.94
N GLU A 59 9.07 -33.31 16.13
CA GLU A 59 7.69 -32.85 16.21
C GLU A 59 7.55 -31.66 15.25
N ALA A 60 6.54 -31.72 14.37
CA ALA A 60 6.27 -30.62 13.44
C ALA A 60 6.09 -29.34 14.28
N ALA A 61 6.78 -28.28 13.88
CA ALA A 61 6.68 -27.00 14.57
C ALA A 61 5.23 -26.53 14.56
N ASP A 62 4.73 -26.08 15.71
CA ASP A 62 3.36 -25.56 15.83
C ASP A 62 3.36 -24.05 15.46
N PRO A 63 2.69 -23.65 14.37
CA PRO A 63 2.60 -22.25 13.94
C PRO A 63 1.99 -21.30 14.99
N PHE A 64 1.18 -21.84 15.90
CA PHE A 64 0.49 -21.11 16.98
C PHE A 64 0.93 -21.60 18.38
N GLY A 65 1.94 -22.47 18.45
CA GLY A 65 2.38 -23.06 19.71
C GLY A 65 2.87 -22.00 20.69
N LYS A 66 2.31 -22.06 21.91
CA LYS A 66 2.72 -21.17 23.01
C LYS A 66 4.07 -21.60 23.57
N TYR A 67 4.94 -20.65 23.87
CA TYR A 67 6.18 -20.93 24.59
C TYR A 67 5.89 -21.43 26.01
N ASP A 68 6.50 -22.55 26.43
CA ASP A 68 6.40 -23.06 27.78
C ASP A 68 6.96 -22.07 28.81
N THR A 69 8.06 -21.43 28.47
CA THR A 69 8.63 -20.31 29.21
C THR A 69 8.40 -19.03 28.39
N PRO A 70 7.66 -18.06 28.93
CA PRO A 70 7.42 -16.82 28.19
C PRO A 70 8.72 -16.15 27.74
N VAL A 71 8.72 -15.64 26.50
CA VAL A 71 9.84 -14.93 25.90
C VAL A 71 9.54 -13.43 25.82
N THR A 72 10.58 -12.62 26.01
CA THR A 72 10.48 -11.17 25.85
C THR A 72 11.34 -10.77 24.67
N LEU A 73 10.77 -10.00 23.74
CA LEU A 73 11.46 -9.48 22.57
C LEU A 73 11.47 -7.96 22.63
N THR A 74 12.60 -7.37 22.31
CA THR A 74 12.71 -5.92 22.11
C THR A 74 12.28 -5.55 20.70
N ALA A 75 11.58 -4.42 20.57
CA ALA A 75 11.05 -3.98 19.29
C ALA A 75 11.14 -2.46 19.12
N VAL A 76 11.07 -2.01 17.88
CA VAL A 76 10.87 -0.61 17.52
C VAL A 76 9.82 -0.50 16.42
N ARG A 77 9.05 0.58 16.45
CA ARG A 77 8.09 0.91 15.38
C ARG A 77 7.74 2.39 15.37
N TYR A 78 7.12 2.85 14.31
CA TYR A 78 6.45 4.14 14.33
C TYR A 78 5.03 4.01 14.93
N LEU A 79 4.53 5.13 15.42
CA LEU A 79 3.12 5.30 15.74
C LEU A 79 2.44 6.01 14.56
N GLN A 80 1.32 5.45 14.13
CA GLN A 80 0.47 6.07 13.12
C GLN A 80 -0.07 7.40 13.66
N ASP A 81 -0.09 8.43 12.84
CA ASP A 81 -0.73 9.69 13.21
C ASP A 81 -2.24 9.46 13.46
N GLY A 82 -2.74 9.99 14.56
CA GLY A 82 -4.14 9.80 14.95
C GLY A 82 -4.47 8.43 15.57
N ILE A 83 -3.47 7.61 15.93
CA ILE A 83 -3.73 6.39 16.71
C ILE A 83 -4.39 6.75 18.06
N GLU A 84 -5.53 6.15 18.34
CA GLU A 84 -6.29 6.34 19.58
C GLU A 84 -6.16 5.09 20.46
N PHE A 85 -6.04 5.27 21.77
CA PHE A 85 -6.08 4.22 22.77
C PHE A 85 -7.26 4.47 23.72
N LYS A 86 -7.93 3.40 24.15
CA LYS A 86 -8.93 3.50 25.21
C LYS A 86 -8.26 3.86 26.54
N GLU A 87 -9.07 4.33 27.50
CA GLU A 87 -8.56 4.66 28.84
C GLU A 87 -7.84 3.47 29.48
N GLY A 88 -6.59 3.65 29.84
CA GLY A 88 -5.72 2.61 30.41
C GLY A 88 -4.99 1.75 29.38
N GLU A 89 -5.28 1.91 28.10
CA GLU A 89 -4.53 1.22 27.05
C GLU A 89 -3.27 1.99 26.65
N SER A 90 -2.34 1.26 26.09
CA SER A 90 -1.10 1.77 25.49
C SER A 90 -0.62 0.80 24.41
N LEU A 91 0.47 1.10 23.75
CA LEU A 91 1.07 0.18 22.78
C LEU A 91 1.50 -1.16 23.41
N GLU A 92 1.87 -1.16 24.69
CA GLU A 92 2.29 -2.34 25.46
C GLU A 92 1.15 -2.98 26.27
N ASN A 93 -0.02 -2.36 26.31
CA ASN A 93 -1.18 -2.84 27.06
C ASN A 93 -2.46 -2.64 26.23
N ASN A 94 -2.75 -3.58 25.36
CA ASN A 94 -3.89 -3.55 24.45
C ASN A 94 -4.30 -4.97 24.03
N VAL A 95 -5.33 -5.09 23.23
CA VAL A 95 -5.86 -6.38 22.77
C VAL A 95 -4.80 -7.27 22.11
N TRP A 96 -3.86 -6.69 21.36
CA TRP A 96 -2.83 -7.45 20.67
C TRP A 96 -1.69 -7.88 21.58
N SER A 97 -1.22 -7.00 22.49
CA SER A 97 -0.21 -7.38 23.46
C SER A 97 -0.69 -8.53 24.35
N HIS A 98 -1.97 -8.47 24.80
CA HIS A 98 -2.58 -9.56 25.54
C HIS A 98 -2.70 -10.84 24.70
N ALA A 99 -3.07 -10.76 23.41
CA ALA A 99 -3.14 -11.92 22.54
C ALA A 99 -1.78 -12.60 22.36
N TYR A 100 -0.70 -11.82 22.20
CA TYR A 100 0.66 -12.37 22.11
C TYR A 100 1.07 -13.06 23.41
N GLU A 101 0.81 -12.46 24.55
CA GLU A 101 1.14 -13.06 25.86
C GLU A 101 0.29 -14.30 26.15
N ASP A 102 -1.02 -14.21 25.98
CA ASP A 102 -1.95 -15.27 26.37
C ASP A 102 -1.89 -16.48 25.43
N GLN A 103 -1.75 -16.27 24.12
CA GLN A 103 -1.81 -17.33 23.14
C GLN A 103 -0.43 -17.84 22.73
N LEU A 104 0.58 -16.97 22.69
CA LEU A 104 1.93 -17.34 22.24
C LEU A 104 2.98 -17.35 23.36
N GLY A 105 2.73 -16.69 24.50
CA GLY A 105 3.73 -16.50 25.55
C GLY A 105 4.82 -15.51 25.14
N ILE A 106 4.48 -14.51 24.31
CA ILE A 106 5.41 -13.50 23.79
C ILE A 106 5.05 -12.14 24.40
N THR A 107 6.02 -11.48 25.03
CA THR A 107 5.92 -10.10 25.51
C THR A 107 6.80 -9.20 24.63
N LEU A 108 6.24 -8.11 24.10
CA LEU A 108 6.99 -7.10 23.37
C LEU A 108 7.36 -5.94 24.31
N GLN A 109 8.63 -5.53 24.29
CA GLN A 109 9.13 -4.33 24.92
C GLN A 109 9.65 -3.35 23.88
N TYR A 110 9.05 -2.17 23.81
CA TYR A 110 9.48 -1.18 22.82
C TYR A 110 10.69 -0.41 23.32
N ALA A 111 11.88 -0.67 22.74
CA ALA A 111 13.10 0.09 23.00
C ALA A 111 12.87 1.58 22.73
N TRP A 112 12.11 1.88 21.68
CA TRP A 112 11.59 3.20 21.39
C TRP A 112 10.45 3.15 20.36
N THR A 113 9.61 4.20 20.39
CA THR A 113 8.63 4.53 19.37
C THR A 113 8.82 5.97 18.91
N THR A 114 8.25 6.36 17.76
CA THR A 114 8.34 7.71 17.22
C THR A 114 7.23 7.94 16.19
N PRO A 115 6.81 9.18 15.90
CA PRO A 115 5.93 9.47 14.78
C PRO A 115 6.52 8.96 13.46
N LEU A 116 5.66 8.57 12.51
CA LEU A 116 6.06 8.04 11.20
C LEU A 116 7.10 8.91 10.49
N ALA A 117 6.90 10.23 10.47
CA ALA A 117 7.80 11.18 9.79
C ALA A 117 9.26 11.17 10.30
N GLN A 118 9.51 10.65 11.50
CA GLN A 118 10.83 10.60 12.13
C GLN A 118 11.42 9.19 12.17
N TYR A 119 10.60 8.16 11.84
CA TYR A 119 10.96 6.77 12.06
C TYR A 119 12.19 6.34 11.28
N ALA A 120 12.21 6.54 9.98
CA ALA A 120 13.33 6.15 9.12
C ALA A 120 14.66 6.80 9.56
N GLN A 121 14.63 8.08 9.95
CA GLN A 121 15.83 8.77 10.44
C GLN A 121 16.35 8.15 11.74
N LYS A 122 15.45 7.88 12.70
CA LYS A 122 15.82 7.29 14.00
C LYS A 122 16.36 5.87 13.85
N LEU A 123 15.69 5.07 13.01
CA LEU A 123 16.12 3.70 12.72
C LEU A 123 17.48 3.67 12.02
N ASN A 124 17.75 4.59 11.09
CA ASN A 124 19.06 4.69 10.44
C ASN A 124 20.20 5.01 11.43
N VAL A 125 19.90 5.71 12.54
CA VAL A 125 20.87 5.92 13.62
C VAL A 125 21.14 4.62 14.38
N SER A 126 20.11 3.84 14.73
CA SER A 126 20.27 2.52 15.36
C SER A 126 21.07 1.57 14.46
N ILE A 127 20.74 1.50 13.16
CA ILE A 127 21.49 0.68 12.18
C ILE A 127 22.97 1.10 12.12
N ALA A 128 23.24 2.42 12.09
CA ALA A 128 24.61 2.92 11.99
C ALA A 128 25.43 2.72 13.25
N SER A 129 24.79 2.56 14.42
CA SER A 129 25.44 2.32 15.71
C SER A 129 25.49 0.85 16.11
N ASP A 130 24.92 -0.05 15.30
CA ASP A 130 24.76 -1.48 15.59
C ASP A 130 24.05 -1.73 16.94
N ASP A 131 23.14 -0.82 17.32
CA ASP A 131 22.30 -0.91 18.51
C ASP A 131 20.89 -1.31 18.05
N LEU A 132 20.71 -2.59 17.76
CA LEU A 132 19.52 -3.15 17.15
C LEU A 132 18.67 -3.88 18.17
N PRO A 133 17.35 -3.64 18.22
CA PRO A 133 16.41 -4.50 18.93
C PRO A 133 16.19 -5.82 18.17
N ASP A 134 15.52 -6.77 18.81
CA ASP A 134 15.20 -8.06 18.18
C ASP A 134 14.35 -7.91 16.93
N LEU A 135 13.38 -7.00 16.95
CA LEU A 135 12.41 -6.79 15.87
C LEU A 135 12.38 -5.34 15.39
N MET A 136 12.37 -5.16 14.08
CA MET A 136 12.31 -3.84 13.43
C MET A 136 11.39 -3.86 12.22
N TRP A 137 10.77 -2.72 11.93
CA TRP A 137 10.13 -2.46 10.65
C TRP A 137 11.10 -1.68 9.76
N VAL A 138 11.43 -2.23 8.61
CA VAL A 138 12.38 -1.61 7.68
C VAL A 138 11.75 -1.41 6.31
N ASP A 139 12.13 -0.36 5.59
CA ASP A 139 11.82 -0.23 4.19
C ASP A 139 12.75 -1.09 3.31
N ALA A 140 12.46 -1.19 2.00
CA ALA A 140 13.22 -2.03 1.09
C ALA A 140 14.71 -1.64 0.99
N ALA A 141 15.04 -0.35 1.11
CA ALA A 141 16.42 0.14 1.05
C ALA A 141 17.18 -0.21 2.33
N GLN A 142 16.54 -0.08 3.48
CA GLN A 142 17.06 -0.48 4.78
C GLN A 142 17.25 -2.00 4.84
N LEU A 143 16.24 -2.78 4.39
CA LEU A 143 16.32 -4.24 4.30
C LEU A 143 17.55 -4.68 3.51
N LYS A 144 17.68 -4.18 2.28
CA LYS A 144 18.84 -4.50 1.43
C LYS A 144 20.16 -4.19 2.12
N ARG A 145 20.30 -3.00 2.69
CA ARG A 145 21.51 -2.57 3.40
C ARG A 145 21.84 -3.49 4.58
N MET A 146 20.84 -3.80 5.40
CA MET A 146 21.05 -4.63 6.60
C MET A 146 21.41 -6.08 6.24
N VAL A 147 20.90 -6.59 5.10
CA VAL A 147 21.34 -7.89 4.55
C VAL A 147 22.78 -7.83 4.08
N GLU A 148 23.18 -6.78 3.34
CA GLU A 148 24.56 -6.58 2.88
C GLU A 148 25.56 -6.43 4.05
N ASP A 149 25.13 -5.83 5.16
CA ASP A 149 25.92 -5.61 6.38
C ASP A 149 25.85 -6.81 7.36
N ASP A 150 25.22 -7.93 7.00
CA ASP A 150 25.04 -9.17 7.82
C ASP A 150 24.45 -8.90 9.21
N MET A 151 23.38 -8.10 9.26
CA MET A 151 22.73 -7.67 10.50
C MET A 151 21.45 -8.46 10.84
N LEU A 152 20.91 -9.24 9.88
CA LEU A 152 19.61 -9.88 9.99
C LEU A 152 19.69 -11.40 10.09
N ALA A 153 18.73 -11.99 10.78
CA ALA A 153 18.52 -13.43 10.81
C ALA A 153 18.01 -13.94 9.46
N ASP A 154 18.53 -15.08 9.02
CA ASP A 154 17.98 -15.87 7.91
C ASP A 154 16.69 -16.54 8.37
N LEU A 155 15.56 -16.12 7.84
CA LEU A 155 14.23 -16.63 8.21
C LEU A 155 13.76 -17.78 7.31
N THR A 156 14.57 -18.29 6.38
CA THR A 156 14.16 -19.29 5.39
C THR A 156 13.58 -20.54 6.05
N ASP A 157 14.36 -21.20 6.90
CA ASP A 157 13.91 -22.40 7.59
C ASP A 157 12.87 -22.08 8.68
N VAL A 158 12.98 -20.92 9.31
CA VAL A 158 12.01 -20.44 10.30
C VAL A 158 10.63 -20.29 9.67
N TYR A 159 10.56 -19.61 8.54
CA TYR A 159 9.31 -19.42 7.80
C TYR A 159 8.75 -20.77 7.30
N ALA A 160 9.58 -21.61 6.70
CA ALA A 160 9.15 -22.92 6.21
C ALA A 160 8.56 -23.81 7.29
N ASN A 161 9.06 -23.70 8.54
CA ASN A 161 8.61 -24.52 9.66
C ASN A 161 7.42 -23.93 10.42
N TYR A 162 7.33 -22.61 10.53
CA TYR A 162 6.38 -21.93 11.41
C TYR A 162 5.29 -21.12 10.69
N ALA A 163 5.36 -20.89 9.38
CA ALA A 163 4.29 -20.21 8.68
C ALA A 163 3.02 -21.07 8.63
N ALA A 164 1.90 -20.53 9.09
CA ALA A 164 0.61 -21.17 8.95
C ALA A 164 0.19 -21.23 7.46
N GLU A 165 -0.63 -22.20 7.09
CA GLU A 165 -1.13 -22.35 5.72
C GLU A 165 -1.80 -21.05 5.22
N PHE A 166 -2.61 -20.42 6.07
CA PHE A 166 -3.29 -19.16 5.73
C PHE A 166 -2.29 -18.01 5.56
N THR A 167 -1.28 -17.92 6.43
CA THR A 167 -0.19 -16.92 6.30
C THR A 167 0.56 -17.11 4.99
N ASN A 168 0.95 -18.33 4.66
CA ASN A 168 1.64 -18.59 3.40
C ASN A 168 0.76 -18.22 2.20
N LYS A 169 -0.54 -18.56 2.24
CA LYS A 169 -1.49 -18.16 1.19
C LYS A 169 -1.50 -16.64 1.02
N VAL A 170 -1.70 -15.88 2.09
CA VAL A 170 -1.78 -14.40 2.02
C VAL A 170 -0.49 -13.80 1.50
N LEU A 171 0.68 -14.29 1.96
CA LEU A 171 1.98 -13.74 1.56
C LEU A 171 2.43 -14.14 0.14
N THR A 172 1.69 -15.03 -0.53
CA THR A 172 1.98 -15.48 -1.91
C THR A 172 0.84 -15.21 -2.89
N ASP A 173 -0.30 -14.70 -2.44
CA ASP A 173 -1.47 -14.40 -3.30
C ASP A 173 -1.21 -13.25 -4.31
N ASP A 174 -0.15 -12.47 -4.11
CA ASP A 174 0.33 -11.46 -5.06
C ASP A 174 1.25 -12.04 -6.18
N GLY A 175 1.29 -13.36 -6.31
CA GLY A 175 2.24 -14.07 -7.17
C GLY A 175 3.61 -14.28 -6.53
N GLY A 176 3.77 -13.93 -5.24
CA GLY A 176 4.99 -14.10 -4.47
C GLY A 176 5.97 -12.93 -4.56
N SER A 177 5.61 -11.83 -5.23
CA SER A 177 6.48 -10.68 -5.46
C SER A 177 6.94 -10.01 -4.15
N ALA A 178 6.07 -9.93 -3.15
CA ALA A 178 6.44 -9.38 -1.84
C ALA A 178 7.46 -10.25 -1.08
N MET A 179 7.31 -11.58 -1.17
CA MET A 179 8.26 -12.53 -0.57
C MET A 179 9.59 -12.54 -1.34
N GLU A 180 9.55 -12.43 -2.68
CA GLU A 180 10.74 -12.33 -3.51
C GLU A 180 11.54 -11.07 -3.17
N ALA A 181 10.88 -9.92 -3.01
CA ALA A 181 11.51 -8.66 -2.61
C ALA A 181 12.17 -8.71 -1.21
N ALA A 182 11.78 -9.65 -0.35
CA ALA A 182 12.41 -9.93 0.96
C ALA A 182 13.48 -11.03 0.91
N THR A 183 13.75 -11.60 -0.29
CA THR A 183 14.65 -12.74 -0.49
C THR A 183 15.95 -12.30 -1.19
N PHE A 184 17.08 -12.56 -0.56
CA PHE A 184 18.40 -12.22 -1.08
C PHE A 184 19.28 -13.48 -1.14
N GLY A 185 19.80 -13.78 -2.33
CA GLY A 185 20.64 -14.97 -2.51
C GLY A 185 19.91 -16.28 -2.18
N GLY A 186 18.59 -16.34 -2.33
CA GLY A 186 17.76 -17.50 -2.01
C GLY A 186 17.42 -17.65 -0.53
N LYS A 187 17.66 -16.62 0.29
CA LYS A 187 17.38 -16.59 1.74
C LYS A 187 16.40 -15.47 2.07
N LEU A 188 15.39 -15.79 2.88
CA LEU A 188 14.38 -14.86 3.36
C LEU A 188 14.92 -14.06 4.57
N TYR A 189 14.84 -12.73 4.51
CA TYR A 189 15.32 -11.85 5.57
C TYR A 189 14.25 -10.92 6.17
N GLY A 190 13.03 -10.95 5.68
CA GLY A 190 11.94 -10.15 6.22
C GLY A 190 10.56 -10.72 5.91
N LEU A 191 9.60 -10.41 6.77
CA LEU A 191 8.19 -10.72 6.55
C LEU A 191 7.52 -9.46 6.00
N PRO A 192 7.03 -9.47 4.75
CA PRO A 192 6.45 -8.27 4.13
C PRO A 192 5.14 -7.87 4.81
N HIS A 193 4.93 -6.57 5.01
CA HIS A 193 3.65 -6.01 5.40
C HIS A 193 2.80 -5.83 4.15
N ILE A 194 2.03 -6.85 3.80
CA ILE A 194 1.20 -6.84 2.59
C ILE A 194 -0.09 -6.06 2.85
N GLN A 195 -0.39 -5.13 1.95
CA GLN A 195 -1.65 -4.41 1.87
C GLN A 195 -2.40 -4.80 0.60
N SER A 196 -3.71 -4.54 0.55
CA SER A 196 -4.50 -4.74 -0.65
C SER A 196 -4.03 -3.79 -1.76
N GLY A 197 -3.23 -4.29 -2.70
CA GLY A 197 -2.76 -3.52 -3.85
C GLY A 197 -3.92 -2.97 -4.71
N TYR A 198 -4.98 -3.76 -4.90
CA TYR A 198 -6.18 -3.34 -5.63
C TYR A 198 -7.02 -2.32 -4.86
N GLY A 199 -7.06 -2.39 -3.53
CA GLY A 199 -7.71 -1.38 -2.69
C GLY A 199 -6.99 -0.04 -2.65
N SER A 200 -5.83 0.06 -3.30
CA SER A 200 -5.02 1.28 -3.40
C SER A 200 -5.05 1.88 -4.80
N THR A 201 -6.01 1.52 -5.65
CA THR A 201 -6.24 2.19 -6.93
C THR A 201 -7.09 3.43 -6.76
N GLU A 202 -6.82 4.45 -7.55
CA GLU A 202 -7.56 5.70 -7.51
C GLU A 202 -8.81 5.64 -8.37
N VAL A 203 -9.80 6.42 -7.95
CA VAL A 203 -10.99 6.79 -8.70
C VAL A 203 -11.09 8.31 -8.77
N LEU A 204 -11.89 8.83 -9.69
CA LEU A 204 -12.23 10.24 -9.71
C LEU A 204 -13.53 10.47 -8.94
N TRP A 205 -13.46 11.19 -7.82
CA TRP A 205 -14.64 11.67 -7.10
C TRP A 205 -15.15 12.96 -7.71
N VAL A 206 -16.46 13.01 -8.04
CA VAL A 206 -17.10 14.15 -8.73
C VAL A 206 -18.37 14.57 -8.00
N ARG A 207 -18.61 15.87 -7.86
CA ARG A 207 -19.85 16.46 -7.34
C ARG A 207 -21.00 16.20 -8.33
N ALA A 208 -21.80 15.17 -8.05
CA ALA A 208 -22.96 14.80 -8.87
C ALA A 208 -24.04 15.88 -8.86
N ASP A 209 -24.30 16.52 -7.72
CA ASP A 209 -25.22 17.64 -7.58
C ASP A 209 -24.80 18.86 -8.42
N TRP A 210 -23.50 19.12 -8.57
CA TRP A 210 -23.00 20.19 -9.44
C TRP A 210 -23.14 19.84 -10.93
N LEU A 211 -22.89 18.58 -11.29
CA LEU A 211 -23.15 18.11 -12.66
C LEU A 211 -24.62 18.33 -13.03
N GLU A 212 -25.56 17.87 -12.18
CA GLU A 212 -27.00 18.04 -12.40
C GLU A 212 -27.39 19.51 -12.52
N LYS A 213 -26.91 20.37 -11.63
CA LYS A 213 -27.20 21.81 -11.63
C LYS A 213 -26.74 22.52 -12.88
N LEU A 214 -25.57 22.13 -13.41
CA LEU A 214 -25.02 22.70 -14.65
C LEU A 214 -25.49 21.98 -15.92
N GLY A 215 -26.31 20.92 -15.80
CA GLY A 215 -26.80 20.14 -16.93
C GLY A 215 -25.71 19.35 -17.64
N LEU A 216 -24.70 18.90 -16.91
CA LEU A 216 -23.61 18.08 -17.39
C LEU A 216 -23.87 16.61 -17.08
N ASP A 217 -23.49 15.73 -17.99
CA ASP A 217 -23.51 14.29 -17.74
C ASP A 217 -22.32 13.86 -16.85
N THR A 218 -22.43 12.72 -16.20
CA THR A 218 -21.28 12.09 -15.51
C THR A 218 -20.15 11.87 -16.52
N PRO A 219 -18.91 12.29 -16.24
CA PRO A 219 -17.78 12.18 -17.16
C PRO A 219 -17.51 10.75 -17.62
N LYS A 220 -17.29 10.56 -18.91
CA LYS A 220 -16.99 9.29 -19.57
C LYS A 220 -15.62 9.29 -20.25
N THR A 221 -15.18 10.46 -20.64
CA THR A 221 -13.92 10.68 -21.33
C THR A 221 -13.11 11.72 -20.56
N MET A 222 -11.82 11.77 -20.82
CA MET A 222 -10.98 12.82 -20.21
C MET A 222 -11.41 14.22 -20.66
N GLU A 223 -11.98 14.37 -21.88
CA GLU A 223 -12.55 15.62 -22.35
C GLU A 223 -13.74 16.05 -21.47
N ASP A 224 -14.62 15.12 -21.08
CA ASP A 224 -15.74 15.42 -20.16
C ASP A 224 -15.23 15.85 -18.78
N VAL A 225 -14.19 15.17 -18.24
CA VAL A 225 -13.55 15.54 -16.97
C VAL A 225 -13.01 16.98 -17.04
N LEU A 226 -12.29 17.31 -18.09
CA LEU A 226 -11.71 18.64 -18.27
C LEU A 226 -12.78 19.73 -18.45
N ASN A 227 -13.85 19.42 -19.18
CA ASN A 227 -14.99 20.32 -19.37
C ASN A 227 -15.74 20.55 -18.05
N ALA A 228 -15.97 19.49 -17.27
CA ALA A 228 -16.58 19.62 -15.94
C ALA A 228 -15.69 20.43 -15.00
N ALA A 229 -14.36 20.20 -15.00
CA ALA A 229 -13.42 20.97 -14.19
C ALA A 229 -13.52 22.48 -14.47
N ARG A 230 -13.54 22.86 -15.75
CA ARG A 230 -13.69 24.26 -16.18
C ARG A 230 -15.05 24.85 -15.81
N ALA A 231 -16.11 24.07 -15.99
CA ALA A 231 -17.46 24.48 -15.63
C ALA A 231 -17.61 24.71 -14.12
N PHE A 232 -17.08 23.81 -13.30
CA PHE A 232 -17.11 23.96 -11.85
C PHE A 232 -16.34 25.19 -11.35
N ALA A 233 -15.29 25.58 -12.02
CA ALA A 233 -14.53 26.77 -11.66
C ALA A 233 -15.16 28.10 -12.15
N THR A 234 -16.07 28.08 -13.14
CA THR A 234 -16.47 29.33 -13.82
C THR A 234 -17.98 29.56 -13.88
N GLN A 235 -18.82 28.59 -13.48
CA GLN A 235 -20.27 28.67 -13.65
C GLN A 235 -21.05 28.67 -12.32
N ASP A 236 -20.40 29.06 -11.21
CA ASP A 236 -21.05 29.20 -9.90
C ASP A 236 -21.89 27.94 -9.54
N PRO A 237 -21.30 26.74 -9.45
CA PRO A 237 -22.04 25.50 -9.25
C PRO A 237 -22.69 25.42 -7.86
N ASP A 238 -22.17 26.08 -6.84
CA ASP A 238 -22.77 26.17 -5.51
C ASP A 238 -23.89 27.24 -5.44
N GLY A 239 -23.89 28.21 -6.38
CA GLY A 239 -24.94 29.22 -6.53
C GLY A 239 -24.90 30.33 -5.50
N ASN A 240 -23.73 30.55 -4.91
CA ASN A 240 -23.54 31.58 -3.91
C ASN A 240 -23.28 33.00 -4.53
N GLY A 241 -23.04 33.08 -5.84
CA GLY A 241 -22.77 34.31 -6.59
C GLY A 241 -21.34 34.81 -6.42
N VAL A 242 -20.43 33.98 -5.89
CA VAL A 242 -19.02 34.26 -5.69
C VAL A 242 -18.19 33.29 -6.55
N ASP A 243 -17.12 33.79 -7.14
CA ASP A 243 -16.17 32.97 -7.91
C ASP A 243 -15.11 32.42 -6.95
N ASP A 244 -15.46 31.36 -6.19
CA ASP A 244 -14.62 30.76 -5.13
C ASP A 244 -14.59 29.23 -5.15
N THR A 245 -15.03 28.63 -6.27
CA THR A 245 -15.01 27.19 -6.49
C THR A 245 -13.90 26.75 -7.45
N TYR A 246 -13.40 25.54 -7.27
CA TYR A 246 -12.34 24.93 -8.08
C TYR A 246 -12.84 23.64 -8.74
N GLY A 247 -12.36 23.41 -9.95
CA GLY A 247 -12.69 22.18 -10.70
C GLY A 247 -12.06 20.95 -10.09
N ILE A 248 -10.73 20.98 -9.89
CA ILE A 248 -9.96 19.81 -9.38
C ILE A 248 -9.20 20.21 -8.13
N GLY A 249 -9.48 19.50 -7.03
CA GLY A 249 -8.72 19.60 -5.79
C GLY A 249 -7.39 18.86 -5.91
N ILE A 250 -6.32 19.51 -5.48
CA ILE A 250 -4.95 18.97 -5.50
C ILE A 250 -4.26 19.33 -4.20
N ASN A 251 -3.60 18.39 -3.55
CA ASN A 251 -2.78 18.64 -2.38
C ASN A 251 -1.31 18.90 -2.74
N LYS A 252 -0.55 19.52 -1.84
CA LYS A 252 0.87 19.87 -2.03
C LYS A 252 1.80 18.68 -2.25
N GLY A 253 1.40 17.47 -1.85
CA GLY A 253 2.18 16.24 -2.02
C GLY A 253 2.17 15.75 -3.47
N LEU A 254 1.20 16.14 -4.26
CA LEU A 254 0.95 15.84 -5.67
C LEU A 254 0.71 14.37 -5.99
N LEU A 255 1.44 13.44 -5.41
CA LEU A 255 1.42 12.02 -5.73
C LEU A 255 1.16 11.20 -4.46
N ALA A 256 0.48 10.07 -4.60
CA ALA A 256 0.12 9.19 -3.47
C ALA A 256 1.35 8.65 -2.72
N SER A 257 2.46 8.43 -3.42
CA SER A 257 3.73 8.00 -2.81
C SER A 257 4.34 9.01 -1.82
N ASN A 258 3.92 10.27 -1.88
CA ASN A 258 4.45 11.36 -1.07
C ASN A 258 3.50 11.84 0.02
N ASN A 259 2.25 11.32 0.03
CA ASN A 259 1.21 11.85 0.92
C ASN A 259 0.03 10.87 1.08
N LEU A 260 -0.97 11.28 1.88
CA LEU A 260 -2.25 10.57 1.92
C LEU A 260 -2.92 10.61 0.54
N PRO A 261 -3.52 9.50 0.09
CA PRO A 261 -4.15 9.36 -1.23
C PRO A 261 -5.52 10.07 -1.27
N TYR A 262 -5.51 11.38 -1.12
CA TYR A 262 -6.66 12.27 -1.21
C TYR A 262 -6.25 13.53 -1.97
N ALA A 263 -6.93 13.83 -3.06
CA ALA A 263 -6.63 14.95 -3.92
C ALA A 263 -5.18 14.92 -4.44
N VAL A 264 -4.76 13.76 -4.93
CA VAL A 264 -3.47 13.50 -5.59
C VAL A 264 -3.65 13.44 -7.11
N LEU A 265 -2.60 13.27 -7.86
CA LEU A 265 -2.63 13.38 -9.32
C LEU A 265 -2.29 12.07 -10.06
N ASP A 266 -2.07 10.98 -9.35
CA ASP A 266 -1.69 9.70 -9.98
C ASP A 266 -2.77 9.28 -10.99
N GLY A 267 -4.05 9.33 -10.62
CA GLY A 267 -5.16 9.06 -11.54
C GLY A 267 -5.24 10.01 -12.73
N PHE A 268 -4.93 11.30 -12.53
CA PHE A 268 -4.84 12.24 -13.64
C PHE A 268 -3.72 11.87 -14.61
N PHE A 269 -2.54 11.53 -14.11
CA PHE A 269 -1.44 11.07 -14.95
C PHE A 269 -1.76 9.75 -15.66
N ASN A 270 -2.41 8.80 -14.96
CA ASN A 270 -2.81 7.52 -15.53
C ASN A 270 -3.80 7.68 -16.69
N ALA A 271 -4.69 8.70 -16.63
CA ALA A 271 -5.57 9.05 -17.74
C ALA A 271 -4.80 9.38 -19.03
N TYR A 272 -3.58 9.91 -18.92
CA TYR A 272 -2.65 10.20 -20.01
C TYR A 272 -1.66 9.07 -20.30
N HIS A 273 -1.86 7.88 -19.71
CA HIS A 273 -0.90 6.75 -19.77
C HIS A 273 0.48 7.09 -19.21
N ALA A 274 0.54 8.03 -18.28
CA ALA A 274 1.75 8.46 -17.59
C ALA A 274 1.78 7.88 -16.16
N TYR A 275 2.93 7.36 -15.74
CA TYR A 275 3.09 6.62 -14.47
C TYR A 275 4.28 7.19 -13.69
N PRO A 276 4.11 8.30 -12.99
CA PRO A 276 5.23 9.12 -12.50
C PRO A 276 6.15 8.47 -11.48
N THR A 277 5.69 7.47 -10.72
CA THR A 277 6.42 6.94 -9.56
C THR A 277 6.92 5.51 -9.73
N ILE A 278 6.60 4.86 -10.85
CA ILE A 278 6.96 3.46 -11.10
C ILE A 278 7.86 3.33 -12.32
N TRP A 279 8.51 2.18 -12.45
CA TRP A 279 9.18 1.76 -13.68
C TRP A 279 8.15 1.09 -14.59
N VAL A 280 8.21 1.42 -15.86
CA VAL A 280 7.30 0.89 -16.90
C VAL A 280 8.10 0.10 -17.93
N GLU A 281 7.49 -0.96 -18.43
CA GLU A 281 8.07 -1.73 -19.52
C GLU A 281 7.91 -0.97 -20.83
N THR A 282 9.00 -0.86 -21.58
CA THR A 282 9.04 -0.26 -22.92
C THR A 282 9.69 -1.24 -23.90
N ALA A 283 9.64 -0.91 -25.18
CA ALA A 283 10.32 -1.72 -26.21
C ALA A 283 11.84 -1.88 -25.98
N ASP A 284 12.45 -0.94 -25.25
CA ASP A 284 13.88 -0.91 -24.96
C ASP A 284 14.21 -1.44 -23.53
N GLY A 285 13.23 -2.01 -22.83
CA GLY A 285 13.35 -2.49 -21.44
C GLY A 285 12.66 -1.56 -20.42
N LEU A 286 13.00 -1.69 -19.13
CA LEU A 286 12.42 -0.89 -18.08
C LEU A 286 12.89 0.56 -18.15
N ALA A 287 11.94 1.49 -18.05
CA ALA A 287 12.19 2.92 -18.00
C ALA A 287 11.41 3.57 -16.86
N TYR A 288 12.00 4.58 -16.22
CA TYR A 288 11.30 5.33 -15.17
C TYR A 288 10.13 6.13 -15.76
N GLY A 289 8.91 5.86 -15.27
CA GLY A 289 7.69 6.44 -15.82
C GLY A 289 7.61 7.95 -15.71
N GLY A 290 8.20 8.54 -14.67
CA GLY A 290 8.19 10.00 -14.44
C GLY A 290 8.92 10.84 -15.49
N VAL A 291 9.70 10.22 -16.39
CA VAL A 291 10.42 10.92 -17.48
C VAL A 291 9.93 10.51 -18.87
N GLN A 292 8.84 9.74 -18.95
CA GLN A 292 8.28 9.34 -20.24
C GLN A 292 7.56 10.51 -20.95
N PRO A 293 7.44 10.48 -22.28
CA PRO A 293 6.82 11.55 -23.06
C PRO A 293 5.39 11.90 -22.64
N GLU A 294 4.62 10.92 -22.20
CA GLU A 294 3.23 11.04 -21.76
C GLU A 294 3.08 12.02 -20.59
N MET A 295 4.07 12.07 -19.69
CA MET A 295 4.13 13.03 -18.58
C MET A 295 4.02 14.48 -19.05
N LYS A 296 4.62 14.79 -20.20
CA LYS A 296 4.61 16.16 -20.74
C LYS A 296 3.20 16.61 -21.14
N ASN A 297 2.40 15.70 -21.70
CA ASN A 297 1.04 16.00 -22.12
C ASN A 297 0.14 16.25 -20.90
N ALA A 298 0.22 15.38 -19.90
CA ALA A 298 -0.52 15.54 -18.64
C ALA A 298 -0.15 16.85 -17.92
N LEU A 299 1.14 17.17 -17.82
CA LEU A 299 1.62 18.41 -17.19
C LEU A 299 1.19 19.66 -17.97
N ALA A 300 1.12 19.60 -19.30
CA ALA A 300 0.65 20.72 -20.13
C ALA A 300 -0.83 21.01 -19.87
N GLU A 301 -1.66 19.98 -19.70
CA GLU A 301 -3.07 20.17 -19.38
C GLU A 301 -3.28 20.68 -17.96
N LEU A 302 -2.54 20.16 -16.96
CA LEU A 302 -2.56 20.72 -15.60
C LEU A 302 -2.18 22.20 -15.59
N GLN A 303 -1.18 22.59 -16.39
CA GLN A 303 -0.80 23.99 -16.54
C GLN A 303 -1.94 24.85 -17.13
N SER A 304 -2.69 24.32 -18.11
CA SER A 304 -3.86 24.98 -18.69
C SER A 304 -4.97 25.16 -17.65
N LEU A 305 -5.34 24.09 -16.96
CA LEU A 305 -6.35 24.12 -15.88
C LEU A 305 -5.98 25.10 -14.77
N TYR A 306 -4.71 25.16 -14.38
CA TYR A 306 -4.22 26.12 -13.39
C TYR A 306 -4.34 27.57 -13.90
N ALA A 307 -3.95 27.82 -15.15
CA ALA A 307 -4.02 29.14 -15.74
C ALA A 307 -5.47 29.61 -15.94
N GLU A 308 -6.41 28.69 -16.11
CA GLU A 308 -7.85 28.94 -16.26
C GLU A 308 -8.59 29.03 -14.91
N GLY A 309 -7.90 28.86 -13.78
CA GLY A 309 -8.48 28.94 -12.45
C GLY A 309 -9.21 27.67 -12.00
N ALA A 310 -9.14 26.58 -12.76
CA ALA A 310 -9.78 25.31 -12.41
C ALA A 310 -9.03 24.55 -11.29
N ILE A 311 -7.84 24.99 -10.93
CA ILE A 311 -7.03 24.48 -9.82
C ILE A 311 -6.78 25.63 -8.84
N ASP A 312 -6.92 25.35 -7.55
CA ASP A 312 -6.64 26.31 -6.48
C ASP A 312 -5.20 26.84 -6.60
N PRO A 313 -5.00 28.17 -6.72
CA PRO A 313 -3.66 28.75 -6.81
C PRO A 313 -2.79 28.49 -5.56
N GLU A 314 -3.41 28.18 -4.43
CA GLU A 314 -2.72 27.89 -3.16
C GLU A 314 -2.49 26.38 -2.93
N PHE A 315 -2.77 25.50 -3.90
CA PHE A 315 -2.61 24.05 -3.74
C PHE A 315 -1.24 23.65 -3.18
N GLY A 316 -0.17 24.35 -3.57
CA GLY A 316 1.21 24.04 -3.17
C GLY A 316 1.51 24.22 -1.66
N VAL A 317 0.59 24.76 -0.87
CA VAL A 317 0.71 24.90 0.58
C VAL A 317 -0.37 24.12 1.35
N LYS A 318 -1.37 23.57 0.67
CA LYS A 318 -2.46 22.77 1.26
C LYS A 318 -2.10 21.29 1.30
N ASP A 319 -2.18 20.67 2.45
CA ASP A 319 -2.12 19.22 2.58
C ASP A 319 -3.49 18.58 2.32
N ALA A 320 -3.55 17.24 2.35
CA ALA A 320 -4.77 16.48 2.09
C ALA A 320 -5.94 16.91 3.01
N VAL A 321 -5.66 17.19 4.29
CA VAL A 321 -6.68 17.62 5.27
C VAL A 321 -7.29 18.96 4.86
N LYS A 322 -6.47 19.92 4.43
CA LYS A 322 -6.94 21.24 3.98
C LYS A 322 -7.77 21.15 2.71
N VAL A 323 -7.41 20.29 1.76
CA VAL A 323 -8.22 20.08 0.56
C VAL A 323 -9.55 19.38 0.90
N SER A 324 -9.56 18.46 1.88
CA SER A 324 -10.80 17.86 2.39
C SER A 324 -11.71 18.90 3.05
N GLU A 325 -11.17 19.82 3.86
CA GLU A 325 -11.93 20.93 4.43
C GLU A 325 -12.55 21.81 3.33
N ASP A 326 -11.81 22.11 2.24
CA ASP A 326 -12.32 22.84 1.09
C ASP A 326 -13.42 22.07 0.34
N ALA A 327 -13.28 20.75 0.16
CA ALA A 327 -14.30 19.90 -0.45
C ALA A 327 -15.59 19.85 0.41
N ASN A 328 -15.45 19.67 1.72
CA ASN A 328 -16.55 19.64 2.67
C ASN A 328 -17.24 21.00 2.85
N SER A 329 -16.53 22.09 2.59
CA SER A 329 -17.11 23.46 2.57
C SER A 329 -17.70 23.87 1.21
N GLY A 330 -17.74 22.96 0.23
CA GLY A 330 -18.36 23.20 -1.07
C GLY A 330 -17.51 23.97 -2.07
N LYS A 331 -16.17 23.93 -1.95
CA LYS A 331 -15.26 24.65 -2.87
C LYS A 331 -14.64 23.80 -3.96
N VAL A 332 -14.66 22.46 -3.82
CA VAL A 332 -13.99 21.54 -4.74
C VAL A 332 -15.02 20.71 -5.49
N GLY A 333 -14.95 20.68 -6.81
CA GLY A 333 -15.87 19.95 -7.67
C GLY A 333 -15.49 18.50 -7.92
N MET A 334 -14.20 18.18 -7.96
CA MET A 334 -13.71 16.81 -8.13
C MET A 334 -12.28 16.65 -7.59
N PHE A 335 -11.88 15.43 -7.34
CA PHE A 335 -10.50 15.06 -6.98
C PHE A 335 -10.25 13.58 -7.25
N TYR A 336 -9.00 13.20 -7.50
CA TYR A 336 -8.57 11.81 -7.52
C TYR A 336 -8.23 11.35 -6.10
N GLY A 337 -8.62 10.12 -5.77
CA GLY A 337 -8.37 9.54 -4.46
C GLY A 337 -8.85 8.09 -4.39
N TYR A 338 -8.58 7.44 -3.27
CA TYR A 338 -8.94 6.03 -3.10
C TYR A 338 -10.45 5.86 -2.83
N PHE A 339 -10.96 4.64 -3.10
CA PHE A 339 -12.37 4.32 -2.89
C PHE A 339 -12.85 4.59 -1.46
N TRP A 340 -12.02 4.33 -0.45
CA TRP A 340 -12.37 4.52 0.96
C TRP A 340 -12.47 5.99 1.41
N ASN A 341 -12.12 6.95 0.57
CA ASN A 341 -12.31 8.37 0.91
C ASN A 341 -13.79 8.71 1.15
N CYS A 342 -14.73 7.91 0.66
CA CYS A 342 -16.15 8.07 0.96
C CYS A 342 -16.55 7.61 2.37
N ALA A 343 -15.87 6.61 2.91
CA ALA A 343 -16.26 5.91 4.14
C ALA A 343 -15.73 6.56 5.43
N SER A 344 -14.76 7.46 5.33
CA SER A 344 -14.22 8.22 6.45
C SER A 344 -14.63 9.69 6.33
N GLY A 345 -14.49 10.50 7.35
CA GLY A 345 -14.90 11.92 7.39
C GLY A 345 -14.50 12.82 6.22
N TRP A 346 -13.68 12.29 5.28
CA TRP A 346 -13.19 13.03 4.11
C TRP A 346 -14.29 13.60 3.20
N LEU A 347 -15.39 12.87 2.97
CA LEU A 347 -16.53 13.33 2.17
C LEU A 347 -17.84 13.41 2.97
N GLN A 348 -17.94 12.72 4.10
CA GLN A 348 -19.18 12.67 4.87
C GLN A 348 -19.43 13.92 5.69
N ASP A 349 -18.38 14.60 6.17
CA ASP A 349 -18.52 15.82 6.96
C ASP A 349 -19.24 16.93 6.19
N GLY A 350 -19.00 17.02 4.87
CA GLY A 350 -19.73 17.92 4.00
C GLY A 350 -21.24 17.62 3.95
N LYS A 351 -21.64 16.33 3.84
CA LYS A 351 -23.04 15.91 3.85
C LYS A 351 -23.75 16.17 5.19
N VAL A 352 -23.04 16.10 6.30
CA VAL A 352 -23.59 16.45 7.62
C VAL A 352 -23.97 17.94 7.67
N ASN A 353 -23.15 18.80 7.07
CA ASN A 353 -23.37 20.24 7.04
C ASN A 353 -24.39 20.65 5.96
N ASP A 354 -24.34 20.03 4.80
CA ASP A 354 -25.25 20.24 3.68
C ASP A 354 -25.66 18.89 3.04
N PRO A 355 -26.85 18.36 3.39
CA PRO A 355 -27.34 17.10 2.84
C PRO A 355 -27.55 17.07 1.32
N SER A 356 -27.50 18.23 0.64
CA SER A 356 -27.60 18.30 -0.83
C SER A 356 -26.30 17.97 -1.53
N ILE A 357 -25.17 17.95 -0.82
CA ILE A 357 -23.88 17.54 -1.36
C ILE A 357 -23.98 16.07 -1.78
N ASP A 358 -23.68 15.80 -3.04
CA ASP A 358 -23.69 14.46 -3.59
C ASP A 358 -22.42 14.19 -4.40
N TRP A 359 -21.71 13.10 -4.07
CA TRP A 359 -20.48 12.68 -4.73
C TRP A 359 -20.71 11.36 -5.45
N VAL A 360 -20.16 11.27 -6.66
CA VAL A 360 -20.10 10.03 -7.43
C VAL A 360 -18.65 9.67 -7.71
N ALA A 361 -18.30 8.41 -7.58
CA ALA A 361 -17.03 7.89 -8.03
C ALA A 361 -17.12 7.52 -9.51
N VAL A 362 -16.07 7.88 -10.26
CA VAL A 362 -15.95 7.65 -11.70
C VAL A 362 -14.60 6.95 -11.94
N PRO A 363 -14.51 5.90 -12.78
CA PRO A 363 -13.22 5.34 -13.18
C PRO A 363 -12.33 6.39 -13.80
N ILE A 364 -11.04 6.12 -13.81
CA ILE A 364 -10.08 6.97 -14.51
C ILE A 364 -10.39 6.96 -16.01
N SER A 365 -10.89 8.07 -16.52
CA SER A 365 -11.23 8.26 -17.93
C SER A 365 -9.97 8.45 -18.76
N SER A 366 -9.83 7.70 -19.86
CA SER A 366 -8.66 7.81 -20.76
C SER A 366 -8.70 9.04 -21.64
N ILE A 367 -7.51 9.55 -22.00
CA ILE A 367 -7.33 10.62 -22.98
C ILE A 367 -7.60 10.18 -24.42
N ASP A 368 -7.56 8.88 -24.68
CA ASP A 368 -7.73 8.29 -25.99
C ASP A 368 -8.61 7.03 -25.95
N SER A 369 -8.61 6.23 -27.03
CA SER A 369 -9.40 5.00 -27.11
C SER A 369 -8.79 3.80 -26.38
N LYS A 370 -7.54 3.90 -25.90
CA LYS A 370 -6.91 2.87 -25.08
C LYS A 370 -7.40 3.05 -23.65
N PRO A 371 -7.88 2.00 -22.98
CA PRO A 371 -8.29 2.13 -21.58
C PRO A 371 -7.18 2.72 -20.71
N ALA A 372 -7.53 3.58 -19.79
CA ALA A 372 -6.62 4.02 -18.74
C ALA A 372 -6.36 2.83 -17.80
N SER A 373 -5.10 2.65 -17.43
CA SER A 373 -4.71 1.67 -16.41
C SER A 373 -4.38 2.42 -15.13
N ALA A 374 -5.11 2.14 -14.06
CA ALA A 374 -4.78 2.70 -12.76
C ALA A 374 -3.44 2.11 -12.27
N MET A 375 -2.57 2.97 -11.78
CA MET A 375 -1.33 2.53 -11.14
C MET A 375 -1.67 1.86 -9.81
N ALA A 376 -1.25 0.61 -9.64
CA ALA A 376 -1.29 -0.06 -8.35
C ALA A 376 0.09 0.12 -7.68
N PRO A 377 0.17 0.68 -6.46
CA PRO A 377 1.42 0.71 -5.74
C PRO A 377 1.88 -0.71 -5.39
N PHE A 378 3.20 -0.89 -5.22
CA PHE A 378 3.71 -2.14 -4.68
C PHE A 378 3.08 -2.41 -3.31
N ALA A 379 2.52 -3.61 -3.13
CA ALA A 379 1.68 -3.93 -1.99
C ALA A 379 2.41 -3.91 -0.63
N THR A 380 3.74 -3.81 -0.64
CA THR A 380 4.59 -3.86 0.56
C THR A 380 5.38 -2.57 0.73
N THR A 381 5.16 -1.88 1.84
CA THR A 381 5.90 -0.67 2.21
C THR A 381 6.97 -0.93 3.27
N TYR A 382 6.74 -1.91 4.14
CA TYR A 382 7.63 -2.28 5.23
C TYR A 382 7.77 -3.79 5.34
N TYR A 383 8.86 -4.21 5.96
CA TYR A 383 9.16 -5.60 6.30
C TYR A 383 9.44 -5.69 7.79
N THR A 384 8.82 -6.66 8.47
CA THR A 384 9.28 -7.07 9.81
C THR A 384 10.55 -7.88 9.64
N VAL A 385 11.66 -7.37 10.15
CA VAL A 385 12.95 -8.06 10.17
C VAL A 385 13.35 -8.44 11.58
N VAL A 386 14.19 -9.45 11.69
CA VAL A 386 14.69 -9.98 12.94
C VAL A 386 16.21 -9.77 12.99
N SER A 387 16.72 -9.21 14.09
CA SER A 387 18.15 -9.10 14.32
C SER A 387 18.80 -10.51 14.31
N LYS A 388 20.01 -10.63 13.76
CA LYS A 388 20.75 -11.88 13.79
C LYS A 388 21.07 -12.39 15.20
N ASP A 389 21.08 -11.48 16.18
CA ASP A 389 21.36 -11.77 17.58
C ASP A 389 20.09 -12.16 18.38
N CYS A 390 18.91 -12.16 17.76
CA CYS A 390 17.66 -12.56 18.37
C CYS A 390 17.65 -14.08 18.63
N GLU A 391 17.37 -14.48 19.88
CA GLU A 391 17.35 -15.90 20.27
C GLU A 391 16.09 -16.64 19.78
N HIS A 392 15.01 -15.89 19.41
CA HIS A 392 13.69 -16.45 19.06
C HIS A 392 13.16 -15.87 17.73
N PRO A 393 13.84 -16.08 16.59
CA PRO A 393 13.39 -15.52 15.31
C PRO A 393 12.01 -16.04 14.88
N GLU A 394 11.62 -17.24 15.29
CA GLU A 394 10.30 -17.83 14.99
C GLU A 394 9.14 -17.06 15.63
N ALA A 395 9.38 -16.28 16.67
CA ALA A 395 8.36 -15.47 17.31
C ALA A 395 7.75 -14.43 16.34
N ALA A 396 8.55 -13.88 15.43
CA ALA A 396 8.06 -12.95 14.40
C ALA A 396 7.03 -13.62 13.49
N VAL A 397 7.29 -14.87 13.06
CA VAL A 397 6.37 -15.64 12.20
C VAL A 397 5.10 -16.02 12.97
N LYS A 398 5.23 -16.47 14.23
CA LYS A 398 4.09 -16.81 15.08
C LYS A 398 3.16 -15.62 15.34
N MET A 399 3.72 -14.44 15.62
CA MET A 399 2.94 -13.21 15.77
C MET A 399 2.23 -12.83 14.47
N TYR A 400 2.90 -13.00 13.34
CA TYR A 400 2.30 -12.73 12.02
C TYR A 400 1.13 -13.70 11.74
N ASN A 401 1.31 -15.00 12.01
CA ASN A 401 0.23 -15.98 11.90
C ASN A 401 -0.98 -15.58 12.73
N LEU A 402 -0.74 -15.21 14.01
CA LEU A 402 -1.82 -14.84 14.92
C LEU A 402 -2.59 -13.60 14.42
N VAL A 403 -1.88 -12.60 13.89
CA VAL A 403 -2.51 -11.41 13.33
C VAL A 403 -3.43 -11.76 12.17
N LEU A 404 -2.94 -12.52 11.20
CA LEU A 404 -3.76 -12.91 10.04
C LEU A 404 -4.94 -13.79 10.45
N GLU A 405 -4.72 -14.75 11.33
CA GLU A 405 -5.78 -15.66 11.80
C GLU A 405 -6.89 -14.89 12.53
N LYS A 406 -6.52 -13.96 13.42
CA LYS A 406 -7.48 -13.19 14.23
C LYS A 406 -8.22 -12.13 13.45
N MET A 407 -7.61 -11.59 12.41
CA MET A 407 -8.26 -10.58 11.56
C MET A 407 -9.08 -11.21 10.42
N PHE A 408 -8.58 -12.28 9.79
CA PHE A 408 -9.12 -12.77 8.50
C PHE A 408 -9.23 -14.29 8.39
N GLY A 409 -8.70 -15.06 9.34
CA GLY A 409 -8.63 -16.53 9.29
C GLY A 409 -9.93 -17.21 9.72
N ALA A 410 -9.87 -18.51 9.91
CA ALA A 410 -11.00 -19.35 10.30
C ALA A 410 -11.56 -19.02 11.70
N THR A 411 -10.73 -18.47 12.59
CA THR A 411 -11.10 -18.06 13.95
C THR A 411 -11.09 -16.53 14.10
N ALA A 412 -11.38 -15.80 13.01
CA ALA A 412 -11.35 -14.35 13.00
C ALA A 412 -12.40 -13.73 13.95
N GLU A 413 -11.99 -12.69 14.64
CA GLU A 413 -12.81 -11.87 15.54
C GLU A 413 -12.57 -10.38 15.17
N PRO A 414 -13.00 -9.95 13.98
CA PRO A 414 -12.61 -8.65 13.43
C PRO A 414 -13.09 -7.46 14.28
N GLU A 415 -14.21 -7.58 15.01
CA GLU A 415 -14.69 -6.57 15.95
C GLU A 415 -13.80 -6.41 17.20
N VAL A 416 -12.93 -7.37 17.45
CA VAL A 416 -11.97 -7.37 18.57
C VAL A 416 -10.58 -6.97 18.09
N TYR A 417 -10.14 -7.50 16.93
CA TYR A 417 -8.76 -7.44 16.49
C TYR A 417 -8.52 -6.55 15.25
N ASN A 418 -9.57 -6.17 14.51
CA ASN A 418 -9.44 -5.26 13.36
C ASN A 418 -9.95 -3.86 13.70
N ALA A 419 -11.26 -3.69 13.83
CA ALA A 419 -11.85 -2.42 14.24
C ALA A 419 -12.97 -2.67 15.24
N THR A 420 -12.98 -1.86 16.32
CA THR A 420 -14.03 -1.97 17.32
C THR A 420 -15.37 -1.43 16.79
N PRO A 421 -16.51 -1.78 17.43
CA PRO A 421 -17.80 -1.17 17.09
C PRO A 421 -17.82 0.36 17.19
N ASP A 422 -16.93 0.94 18.00
CA ASP A 422 -16.74 2.39 18.11
C ASP A 422 -15.80 2.96 17.03
N ASN A 423 -15.48 2.15 16.02
CA ASN A 423 -14.61 2.48 14.89
C ASN A 423 -13.15 2.82 15.26
N ILE A 424 -12.63 2.27 16.36
CA ILE A 424 -11.21 2.37 16.69
C ILE A 424 -10.47 1.29 15.90
N ALA A 425 -9.51 1.69 15.08
CA ALA A 425 -8.71 0.82 14.23
C ALA A 425 -7.62 0.09 15.04
N VAL A 426 -8.02 -0.90 15.85
CA VAL A 426 -7.13 -1.64 16.76
C VAL A 426 -6.10 -2.50 16.03
N PHE A 427 -6.28 -2.78 14.74
CA PHE A 427 -5.26 -3.43 13.91
C PHE A 427 -3.94 -2.63 13.91
N ASN A 428 -4.01 -1.30 14.10
CA ASN A 428 -2.82 -0.46 14.22
C ASN A 428 -1.97 -0.73 15.47
N TYR A 429 -2.48 -1.49 16.45
CA TYR A 429 -1.72 -1.86 17.63
C TYR A 429 -0.86 -3.11 17.41
N ALA A 430 -1.25 -3.98 16.45
CA ALA A 430 -0.50 -5.18 16.12
C ALA A 430 0.93 -4.84 15.68
N TYR A 431 1.87 -5.72 16.02
CA TYR A 431 3.26 -5.54 15.59
C TYR A 431 3.49 -6.00 14.15
N SER A 432 2.82 -7.02 13.69
CA SER A 432 2.84 -7.45 12.29
C SER A 432 1.60 -6.95 11.58
N TYR A 433 1.71 -6.68 10.29
CA TYR A 433 0.57 -6.28 9.48
C TYR A 433 0.55 -7.04 8.16
N GLY A 434 -0.60 -7.53 7.79
CA GLY A 434 -0.88 -8.17 6.51
C GLY A 434 -2.38 -8.28 6.32
N GLU A 435 -2.83 -8.18 5.07
CA GLU A 435 -4.22 -8.43 4.70
C GLU A 435 -4.28 -9.19 3.37
N PRO A 436 -5.31 -10.02 3.15
CA PRO A 436 -5.50 -10.65 1.85
C PRO A 436 -5.58 -9.60 0.74
N PRO A 437 -4.89 -9.78 -0.39
CA PRO A 437 -4.81 -8.77 -1.46
C PRO A 437 -6.17 -8.32 -2.02
N LEU A 438 -7.18 -9.20 -2.00
CA LEU A 438 -8.54 -8.93 -2.49
C LEU A 438 -9.55 -8.63 -1.38
N LYS A 439 -9.10 -8.44 -0.12
CA LYS A 439 -9.98 -8.27 1.05
C LYS A 439 -11.10 -7.26 0.82
N ASN A 440 -10.76 -6.07 0.32
CA ASN A 440 -11.73 -5.00 0.11
C ASN A 440 -12.74 -5.34 -1.00
N LEU A 441 -12.28 -5.97 -2.08
CA LEU A 441 -13.15 -6.42 -3.16
C LEU A 441 -14.08 -7.53 -2.71
N ASP A 442 -13.59 -8.51 -1.93
CA ASP A 442 -14.41 -9.58 -1.38
C ASP A 442 -15.42 -9.05 -0.35
N ALA A 443 -15.03 -8.07 0.47
CA ALA A 443 -15.95 -7.37 1.36
C ALA A 443 -17.07 -6.70 0.57
N GLN A 444 -16.76 -6.03 -0.52
CA GLN A 444 -17.75 -5.40 -1.38
C GLN A 444 -18.72 -6.40 -2.02
N LYS A 445 -18.20 -7.48 -2.60
CA LYS A 445 -19.05 -8.55 -3.17
C LYS A 445 -20.05 -9.07 -2.12
N ALA A 446 -19.58 -9.27 -0.89
CA ALA A 446 -20.42 -9.74 0.21
C ALA A 446 -21.51 -8.71 0.59
N VAL A 447 -21.16 -7.43 0.66
CA VAL A 447 -22.11 -6.34 0.97
C VAL A 447 -23.15 -6.19 -0.13
N CYS A 448 -22.74 -6.19 -1.40
CA CYS A 448 -23.67 -6.14 -2.53
C CYS A 448 -24.66 -7.33 -2.51
N ALA A 449 -24.17 -8.55 -2.30
CA ALA A 449 -25.04 -9.73 -2.19
C ALA A 449 -26.02 -9.64 -1.01
N ALA A 450 -25.59 -9.09 0.12
CA ALA A 450 -26.46 -8.87 1.28
C ALA A 450 -27.54 -7.80 1.00
N LEU A 451 -27.18 -6.72 0.33
CA LEU A 451 -28.15 -5.68 -0.09
C LEU A 451 -29.18 -6.23 -1.07
N GLU A 452 -28.77 -7.07 -2.02
CA GLU A 452 -29.65 -7.70 -3.00
C GLU A 452 -30.63 -8.70 -2.34
N SER A 453 -30.11 -9.58 -1.47
CA SER A 453 -30.90 -10.60 -0.79
C SER A 453 -31.73 -10.04 0.38
N GLY A 454 -31.36 -8.91 0.95
CA GLY A 454 -31.85 -8.38 2.22
C GLY A 454 -31.40 -9.20 3.43
N ASP A 455 -30.42 -10.08 3.26
CA ASP A 455 -29.85 -10.92 4.34
C ASP A 455 -28.37 -10.56 4.60
N ALA A 456 -28.16 -9.84 5.69
CA ALA A 456 -26.82 -9.41 6.15
C ALA A 456 -26.23 -10.34 7.24
N SER A 457 -26.86 -11.50 7.51
CA SER A 457 -26.48 -12.38 8.64
C SER A 457 -25.09 -13.02 8.50
N THR A 458 -24.53 -13.03 7.30
CA THR A 458 -23.22 -13.61 7.00
C THR A 458 -22.10 -12.58 6.97
N LEU A 459 -22.43 -11.29 7.07
CA LEU A 459 -21.44 -10.22 7.04
C LEU A 459 -20.65 -10.14 8.35
N ASN A 460 -19.34 -9.94 8.25
CA ASN A 460 -18.50 -9.60 9.39
C ASN A 460 -18.70 -8.13 9.82
N ALA A 461 -18.06 -7.68 10.90
CA ALA A 461 -18.27 -6.34 11.45
C ALA A 461 -17.86 -5.23 10.47
N GLU A 462 -16.75 -5.38 9.75
CA GLU A 462 -16.32 -4.44 8.72
C GLU A 462 -17.34 -4.36 7.58
N GLN A 463 -17.75 -5.50 7.05
CA GLN A 463 -18.76 -5.59 5.99
C GLN A 463 -20.13 -5.07 6.46
N MET A 464 -20.51 -5.33 7.71
CA MET A 464 -21.73 -4.80 8.31
C MET A 464 -21.70 -3.27 8.42
N ASN A 465 -20.55 -2.68 8.71
CA ASN A 465 -20.38 -1.23 8.72
C ASN A 465 -20.64 -0.65 7.31
N TYR A 466 -20.02 -1.23 6.27
CA TYR A 466 -20.29 -0.83 4.88
C TYR A 466 -21.76 -1.05 4.49
N TYR A 467 -22.32 -2.21 4.81
CA TYR A 467 -23.74 -2.50 4.57
C TYR A 467 -24.68 -1.48 5.23
N THR A 468 -24.39 -1.08 6.47
CA THR A 468 -25.21 -0.11 7.20
C THR A 468 -25.12 1.28 6.58
N ILE A 469 -23.93 1.71 6.17
CA ILE A 469 -23.73 2.95 5.44
C ILE A 469 -24.51 2.93 4.12
N GLU A 470 -24.35 1.90 3.33
CA GLU A 470 -25.00 1.77 2.02
C GLU A 470 -26.53 1.60 2.12
N ALA A 471 -27.02 0.84 3.10
CA ALA A 471 -28.46 0.69 3.34
C ALA A 471 -29.12 1.98 3.86
N ALA A 472 -28.41 2.79 4.65
CA ALA A 472 -28.89 4.09 5.11
C ALA A 472 -28.95 5.14 4.00
N LEU A 473 -28.18 4.94 2.95
CA LEU A 473 -28.07 5.81 1.79
C LEU A 473 -29.05 5.36 0.69
N THR A 474 -30.34 5.34 0.93
CA THR A 474 -31.45 4.79 0.13
C THR A 474 -31.57 5.28 -1.34
N HIS A 475 -30.54 5.79 -1.96
CA HIS A 475 -30.54 6.22 -3.34
C HIS A 475 -29.75 5.27 -4.27
N LYS A 476 -30.38 4.88 -5.39
CA LYS A 476 -29.80 4.04 -6.46
C LYS A 476 -28.41 4.48 -6.96
N ARG A 477 -27.95 5.68 -6.64
CA ARG A 477 -26.64 6.21 -7.03
C ARG A 477 -25.50 5.78 -6.09
N GLU A 478 -25.81 5.29 -4.92
CA GLU A 478 -24.84 5.05 -3.84
C GLU A 478 -24.30 3.61 -3.79
N HIS A 479 -24.97 2.66 -4.47
CA HIS A 479 -24.37 1.37 -4.84
C HIS A 479 -23.14 1.51 -5.76
N ILE A 480 -22.87 2.73 -6.19
CA ILE A 480 -21.81 3.09 -7.15
C ILE A 480 -20.43 3.25 -6.49
N TYR A 481 -20.33 3.34 -5.18
CA TYR A 481 -19.02 3.53 -4.53
C TYR A 481 -18.00 2.49 -4.97
N HIS A 482 -18.45 1.28 -5.12
CA HIS A 482 -17.58 0.16 -5.46
C HIS A 482 -17.74 -0.25 -6.93
N ALA A 483 -18.88 0.01 -7.53
CA ALA A 483 -19.06 -0.11 -8.97
C ALA A 483 -18.18 0.90 -9.76
N ALA A 484 -17.76 1.99 -9.13
CA ALA A 484 -16.78 2.89 -9.72
C ALA A 484 -15.37 2.29 -9.87
N MET A 485 -15.06 1.24 -9.14
CA MET A 485 -13.88 0.42 -9.45
C MET A 485 -14.04 -0.35 -10.76
N LEU A 486 -15.27 -0.45 -11.29
CA LEU A 486 -15.65 -1.36 -12.35
C LEU A 486 -16.08 -0.74 -13.68
N ASP A 487 -16.59 0.41 -13.75
CA ASP A 487 -17.11 1.23 -14.85
C ASP A 487 -18.50 1.82 -14.50
N PRO A 488 -18.63 3.11 -14.19
CA PRO A 488 -19.89 3.73 -13.77
C PRO A 488 -20.95 3.82 -14.86
N HIS A 489 -20.58 3.66 -16.14
CA HIS A 489 -21.57 3.71 -17.22
C HIS A 489 -22.40 2.44 -17.31
N THR A 490 -21.75 1.34 -16.98
CA THR A 490 -22.39 0.04 -16.86
C THR A 490 -23.07 -0.12 -15.50
N ALA A 491 -22.53 0.45 -14.44
CA ALA A 491 -23.05 0.30 -13.08
C ALA A 491 -24.45 0.87 -12.87
N ALA A 492 -24.85 1.89 -13.62
CA ALA A 492 -26.23 2.44 -13.57
C ALA A 492 -27.27 1.54 -14.25
N GLU A 493 -26.83 0.61 -15.11
CA GLU A 493 -27.66 -0.30 -15.90
C GLU A 493 -27.40 -1.78 -15.58
N LEU A 494 -26.31 -2.11 -14.85
CA LEU A 494 -25.92 -3.48 -14.53
C LEU A 494 -26.66 -4.03 -13.30
N SER A 495 -27.01 -5.29 -13.38
CA SER A 495 -27.39 -6.06 -12.19
C SER A 495 -26.14 -6.39 -11.36
N ILE A 496 -26.32 -6.71 -10.07
CA ILE A 496 -25.19 -7.12 -9.20
C ILE A 496 -24.38 -8.30 -9.77
N PRO A 497 -24.98 -9.34 -10.41
CA PRO A 497 -24.22 -10.36 -11.11
C PRO A 497 -23.31 -9.83 -12.23
N ASP A 498 -23.73 -8.78 -12.95
CA ASP A 498 -22.91 -8.16 -14.00
C ASP A 498 -21.72 -7.40 -13.39
N ILE A 499 -21.93 -6.75 -12.24
CA ILE A 499 -20.87 -6.08 -11.48
C ILE A 499 -19.83 -7.08 -10.98
N ILE A 500 -20.25 -8.22 -10.46
CA ILE A 500 -19.35 -9.30 -10.02
C ILE A 500 -18.54 -9.84 -11.20
N ALA A 501 -19.17 -10.08 -12.35
CA ALA A 501 -18.49 -10.56 -13.55
C ALA A 501 -17.44 -9.55 -14.06
N LEU A 502 -17.74 -8.25 -14.02
CA LEU A 502 -16.79 -7.18 -14.35
C LEU A 502 -15.62 -7.12 -13.35
N CYS A 503 -15.87 -7.36 -12.06
CA CYS A 503 -14.80 -7.47 -11.06
C CYS A 503 -13.83 -8.60 -11.39
N ASP A 504 -14.38 -9.76 -11.73
CA ASP A 504 -13.59 -10.94 -12.09
C ASP A 504 -12.77 -10.69 -13.37
N GLU A 505 -13.35 -10.00 -14.37
CA GLU A 505 -12.67 -9.62 -15.62
C GLU A 505 -11.55 -8.60 -15.40
N MET A 506 -11.72 -7.64 -14.47
CA MET A 506 -10.68 -6.69 -14.08
C MET A 506 -9.54 -7.37 -13.31
N ILE A 507 -9.86 -8.32 -12.44
CA ILE A 507 -8.85 -9.12 -11.72
C ILE A 507 -8.02 -9.92 -12.72
N GLU A 508 -8.65 -10.57 -13.69
CA GLU A 508 -7.94 -11.31 -14.74
C GLU A 508 -7.07 -10.40 -15.62
N SER A 509 -7.55 -9.20 -15.95
CA SER A 509 -6.78 -8.24 -16.75
C SER A 509 -5.59 -7.64 -15.98
N ASN A 510 -5.74 -7.40 -14.67
CA ASN A 510 -4.68 -6.88 -13.82
C ASN A 510 -3.71 -7.98 -13.34
N ALA A 511 -4.16 -9.23 -13.19
CA ALA A 511 -3.27 -10.36 -12.90
C ALA A 511 -2.25 -10.59 -14.02
N GLY A 512 -2.61 -10.30 -15.26
CA GLY A 512 -1.67 -10.28 -16.40
C GLY A 512 -0.62 -9.17 -16.32
N TRP A 513 -0.86 -8.13 -15.53
CA TRP A 513 0.07 -7.01 -15.30
C TRP A 513 1.07 -7.30 -14.17
N ILE A 514 0.61 -7.95 -13.10
CA ILE A 514 1.47 -8.32 -11.95
C ILE A 514 2.43 -9.46 -12.33
N GLY A 515 2.05 -10.35 -13.25
CA GLY A 515 2.91 -11.45 -13.72
C GLY A 515 4.05 -11.04 -14.65
N ASN A 516 4.17 -9.77 -15.02
CA ASN A 516 5.24 -9.27 -15.91
C ASN A 516 6.38 -8.55 -15.17
N TYR A 517 6.49 -8.73 -13.87
CA TYR A 517 7.63 -8.22 -13.06
C TYR A 517 8.70 -9.30 -12.81
N GLU A 518 8.76 -10.36 -13.66
CA GLU A 518 9.88 -11.29 -13.67
C GLU A 518 11.15 -10.71 -14.29
#